data_600773512c7baf37d63283a967db0845
#
_entry.id   600773512c7baf37d63283a967db0845
#
_cell.length_a   1.000
_cell.length_b   1.000
_cell.length_c   1.000
_cell.angle_alpha   90.00
_cell.angle_beta   90.00
_cell.angle_gamma   90.00
#
_symmetry.space_group_name_H-M   'P 1'
#
loop_
_entity.id
_entity.type
_entity.pdbx_description
1 polymer ?
#
loop_
_entity_poly.entity_id
_entity_poly.type
_entity_poly.pdbx_seq_one_letter_code
_entity_poly.pdbx_strand_id
1 'polypeptide(L)'
;MRNDPERGSGKYGTFVWIWLAFFFQGMSSGCWMPALTNIMRSLGLSEWVAIAFMVAPFAAMVSPLIGGALADQRVAANRLFAYSSLLGSIFLALAFLVLHRGWNAWWFIGLLGLYSLACGPMWGYLATVSFTHLAKSERSFPFVRIGATLGWVSGGLLTGLVLHADSSPLAGYAGALGRLAAGVIGLCLPYTPPLGKSRSWRSLLGFDAFTLLKQRDHCVFFVVTALFSIPLAAFYMFSPEQLKAMGDTHPTATMAVAQASEIVALLIVGSVMARLRVKVVLLMALGLSALRFSLSAYAGLVGVIGWHILGIGLHGVCYTFYFITAQVFLDRRVDAGMRGQAQGLLAFMSSGFGPFIGARVCGWLRNHFVEDGVGGWFHFWGILASMIAVCFVIFAVMYRGLGVGGNSQHIDQK
;
A
#
# COMPACT_ATOMS: atom_id res chain seq x y z
N MET A 1 -2.06 -1.00 -47.58
CA MET A 1 -2.16 -1.13 -46.13
C MET A 1 -3.55 -0.67 -45.73
N ARG A 2 -4.50 -1.60 -45.52
CA ARG A 2 -5.85 -1.28 -45.07
C ARG A 2 -5.79 -0.97 -43.57
N ASN A 3 -6.11 0.26 -43.20
CA ASN A 3 -6.40 0.63 -41.83
C ASN A 3 -7.69 -0.10 -41.40
N ASP A 4 -7.56 -1.13 -40.58
CA ASP A 4 -8.66 -1.87 -40.00
C ASP A 4 -9.20 -1.06 -38.79
N PRO A 5 -10.36 -0.41 -38.88
CA PRO A 5 -10.91 0.38 -37.78
C PRO A 5 -11.30 -0.46 -36.57
N GLU A 6 -11.52 -1.77 -36.72
CA GLU A 6 -11.87 -2.68 -35.62
C GLU A 6 -10.68 -2.99 -34.67
N ARG A 7 -9.44 -2.87 -35.10
CA ARG A 7 -8.26 -3.05 -34.23
C ARG A 7 -8.05 -1.90 -33.24
N GLY A 8 -8.62 -0.72 -33.50
CA GLY A 8 -8.52 0.46 -32.62
C GLY A 8 -9.50 0.36 -31.45
N SER A 9 -10.75 0.01 -31.67
CA SER A 9 -11.81 0.02 -30.66
C SER A 9 -11.58 -1.04 -29.56
N GLY A 10 -11.07 -2.22 -29.92
CA GLY A 10 -10.75 -3.28 -28.95
C GLY A 10 -9.63 -2.92 -27.97
N LYS A 11 -8.64 -2.12 -28.42
CA LYS A 11 -7.52 -1.68 -27.55
C LYS A 11 -7.94 -0.61 -26.53
N TYR A 12 -8.79 0.33 -26.95
CA TYR A 12 -9.35 1.35 -26.05
C TYR A 12 -10.27 0.71 -24.99
N GLY A 13 -11.11 -0.22 -25.39
CA GLY A 13 -11.99 -0.97 -24.48
C GLY A 13 -11.17 -1.71 -23.42
N THR A 14 -10.13 -2.42 -23.79
CA THR A 14 -9.24 -3.13 -22.85
C THR A 14 -8.57 -2.18 -21.84
N PHE A 15 -8.06 -1.03 -22.31
CA PHE A 15 -7.46 -0.03 -21.41
C PHE A 15 -8.48 0.48 -20.38
N VAL A 16 -9.70 0.80 -20.81
CA VAL A 16 -10.78 1.32 -19.95
C VAL A 16 -11.16 0.29 -18.88
N TRP A 17 -11.34 -0.98 -19.24
CA TRP A 17 -11.68 -2.03 -18.27
C TRP A 17 -10.59 -2.25 -17.24
N ILE A 18 -9.32 -2.23 -17.64
CA ILE A 18 -8.18 -2.35 -16.72
C ILE A 18 -8.13 -1.12 -15.79
N TRP A 19 -8.31 0.09 -16.34
CA TRP A 19 -8.33 1.33 -15.57
C TRP A 19 -9.45 1.33 -14.52
N LEU A 20 -10.66 0.94 -14.91
CA LEU A 20 -11.81 0.83 -14.01
C LEU A 20 -11.58 -0.23 -12.92
N ALA A 21 -10.95 -1.36 -13.26
CA ALA A 21 -10.61 -2.38 -12.28
C ALA A 21 -9.65 -1.81 -11.21
N PHE A 22 -8.62 -1.05 -11.62
CA PHE A 22 -7.73 -0.34 -10.69
C PHE A 22 -8.50 0.72 -9.88
N PHE A 23 -9.37 1.49 -10.52
CA PHE A 23 -10.17 2.53 -9.85
C PHE A 23 -11.02 1.95 -8.72
N PHE A 24 -11.83 0.93 -9.00
CA PHE A 24 -12.68 0.33 -7.97
C PHE A 24 -11.90 -0.49 -6.93
N GLN A 25 -10.74 -1.04 -7.31
CA GLN A 25 -9.79 -1.64 -6.37
C GLN A 25 -9.33 -0.61 -5.33
N GLY A 26 -8.93 0.58 -5.76
CA GLY A 26 -8.53 1.68 -4.88
C GLY A 26 -9.71 2.25 -4.08
N MET A 27 -10.85 2.51 -4.74
CA MET A 27 -12.05 3.08 -4.14
C MET A 27 -12.55 2.24 -2.97
N SER A 28 -12.62 0.91 -3.15
CA SER A 28 -13.04 0.00 -2.08
C SER A 28 -12.23 0.24 -0.80
N SER A 29 -10.92 0.27 -0.89
CA SER A 29 -10.05 0.46 0.28
C SER A 29 -10.11 1.89 0.82
N GLY A 30 -10.19 2.89 -0.07
CA GLY A 30 -10.30 4.30 0.31
C GLY A 30 -11.55 4.65 1.10
N CYS A 31 -12.65 3.90 0.90
CA CYS A 31 -13.88 4.12 1.66
C CYS A 31 -13.73 3.81 3.15
N TRP A 32 -13.13 2.71 3.53
CA TRP A 32 -13.20 2.24 4.92
C TRP A 32 -11.88 2.26 5.68
N MET A 33 -10.74 2.08 4.99
CA MET A 33 -9.46 1.89 5.67
C MET A 33 -9.04 3.13 6.50
N PRO A 34 -9.13 4.38 5.99
CA PRO A 34 -8.83 5.56 6.79
C PRO A 34 -9.85 5.81 7.91
N ALA A 35 -11.11 5.38 7.75
CA ALA A 35 -12.17 5.54 8.74
C ALA A 35 -12.13 4.49 9.87
N LEU A 36 -11.44 3.35 9.66
CA LEU A 36 -11.54 2.18 10.52
C LEU A 36 -11.25 2.46 12.00
N THR A 37 -10.19 3.21 12.32
CA THR A 37 -9.86 3.56 13.70
C THR A 37 -10.98 4.38 14.36
N ASN A 38 -11.50 5.38 13.65
CA ASN A 38 -12.57 6.22 14.17
C ASN A 38 -13.89 5.43 14.35
N ILE A 39 -14.18 4.49 13.43
CA ILE A 39 -15.34 3.57 13.55
C ILE A 39 -15.19 2.67 14.78
N MET A 40 -14.05 2.02 14.95
CA MET A 40 -13.84 1.10 16.07
C MET A 40 -13.88 1.83 17.41
N ARG A 41 -13.31 3.03 17.49
CA ARG A 41 -13.36 3.87 18.70
C ARG A 41 -14.77 4.33 19.03
N SER A 42 -15.56 4.74 18.04
CA SER A 42 -16.96 5.15 18.26
C SER A 42 -17.84 4.01 18.78
N LEU A 43 -17.43 2.76 18.55
CA LEU A 43 -18.09 1.55 19.01
C LEU A 43 -17.49 0.98 20.31
N GLY A 44 -16.54 1.67 20.95
CA GLY A 44 -15.91 1.21 22.19
C GLY A 44 -14.88 0.09 21.98
N LEU A 45 -14.41 -0.14 20.75
CA LEU A 45 -13.48 -1.22 20.38
C LEU A 45 -12.03 -0.72 20.23
N SER A 46 -11.61 0.25 21.04
CA SER A 46 -10.28 0.90 20.95
C SER A 46 -9.11 -0.09 21.06
N GLU A 47 -9.21 -1.07 21.92
CA GLU A 47 -8.18 -2.12 22.11
C GLU A 47 -7.99 -3.05 20.93
N TRP A 48 -9.01 -3.17 20.08
CA TRP A 48 -9.00 -4.02 18.89
C TRP A 48 -8.39 -3.35 17.64
N VAL A 49 -8.17 -2.04 17.66
CA VAL A 49 -7.66 -1.28 16.50
C VAL A 49 -6.33 -1.86 16.01
N ALA A 50 -5.37 -2.07 16.91
CA ALA A 50 -4.06 -2.61 16.52
C ALA A 50 -4.18 -4.00 15.88
N ILE A 51 -5.03 -4.87 16.45
CA ILE A 51 -5.27 -6.23 15.95
C ILE A 51 -5.89 -6.16 14.55
N ALA A 52 -6.88 -5.29 14.33
CA ALA A 52 -7.52 -5.12 13.03
C ALA A 52 -6.51 -4.69 11.95
N PHE A 53 -5.61 -3.77 12.27
CA PHE A 53 -4.56 -3.33 11.34
C PHE A 53 -3.41 -4.33 11.16
N MET A 54 -3.26 -5.34 12.04
CA MET A 54 -2.32 -6.45 11.84
C MET A 54 -2.81 -7.48 10.82
N VAL A 55 -4.11 -7.57 10.58
CA VAL A 55 -4.73 -8.63 9.74
C VAL A 55 -4.26 -8.56 8.29
N ALA A 56 -4.32 -7.38 7.66
CA ALA A 56 -3.93 -7.20 6.26
C ALA A 56 -2.42 -7.45 6.04
N PRO A 57 -1.49 -6.92 6.87
CA PRO A 57 -0.08 -7.28 6.81
C PRO A 57 0.20 -8.77 7.01
N PHE A 58 -0.48 -9.43 7.93
CA PHE A 58 -0.36 -10.88 8.10
C PHE A 58 -0.77 -11.62 6.81
N ALA A 59 -1.91 -11.27 6.25
CA ALA A 59 -2.36 -11.83 4.98
C ALA A 59 -1.37 -11.54 3.84
N ALA A 60 -0.76 -10.35 3.80
CA ALA A 60 0.22 -9.97 2.78
C ALA A 60 1.52 -10.78 2.82
N MET A 61 1.85 -11.41 3.94
CA MET A 61 2.99 -12.33 4.03
C MET A 61 2.70 -13.69 3.36
N VAL A 62 1.44 -14.10 3.27
CA VAL A 62 1.06 -15.45 2.84
C VAL A 62 0.30 -15.46 1.52
N SER A 63 -0.73 -14.63 1.39
CA SER A 63 -1.69 -14.73 0.28
C SER A 63 -1.12 -14.43 -1.10
N PRO A 64 -0.15 -13.51 -1.33
CA PRO A 64 0.43 -13.29 -2.65
C PRO A 64 1.22 -14.49 -3.17
N LEU A 65 1.80 -15.29 -2.27
CA LEU A 65 2.54 -16.51 -2.64
C LEU A 65 1.58 -17.56 -3.20
N ILE A 66 0.47 -17.80 -2.51
CA ILE A 66 -0.56 -18.77 -2.93
C ILE A 66 -1.26 -18.26 -4.20
N GLY A 67 -1.66 -17.00 -4.20
CA GLY A 67 -2.36 -16.37 -5.31
C GLY A 67 -1.51 -16.29 -6.59
N GLY A 68 -0.24 -15.94 -6.47
CA GLY A 68 0.70 -15.93 -7.58
C GLY A 68 0.88 -17.32 -8.19
N ALA A 69 1.06 -18.34 -7.34
CA ALA A 69 1.17 -19.73 -7.79
C ALA A 69 -0.10 -20.22 -8.54
N LEU A 70 -1.28 -19.84 -8.06
CA LEU A 70 -2.55 -20.16 -8.71
C LEU A 70 -2.68 -19.46 -10.08
N ALA A 71 -2.29 -18.19 -10.17
CA ALA A 71 -2.33 -17.41 -11.41
C ALA A 71 -1.35 -17.92 -12.46
N ASP A 72 -0.18 -18.35 -12.03
CA ASP A 72 0.86 -18.84 -12.94
C ASP A 72 0.59 -20.25 -13.46
N GLN A 73 -0.09 -21.10 -12.67
CA GLN A 73 -0.16 -22.54 -12.97
C GLN A 73 -1.54 -23.05 -13.33
N ARG A 74 -2.63 -22.49 -12.80
CA ARG A 74 -3.95 -23.16 -12.86
C ARG A 74 -5.11 -22.29 -13.29
N VAL A 75 -5.15 -21.02 -12.89
CA VAL A 75 -6.34 -20.18 -13.08
C VAL A 75 -5.95 -18.85 -13.72
N ALA A 76 -6.71 -18.41 -14.71
CA ALA A 76 -6.50 -17.14 -15.38
C ALA A 76 -6.52 -15.96 -14.41
N ALA A 77 -5.54 -15.05 -14.52
CA ALA A 77 -5.35 -13.92 -13.60
C ALA A 77 -6.59 -13.00 -13.52
N ASN A 78 -7.25 -12.74 -14.65
CA ASN A 78 -8.49 -11.97 -14.68
C ASN A 78 -9.63 -12.62 -13.90
N ARG A 79 -9.78 -13.95 -13.98
CA ARG A 79 -10.79 -14.71 -13.21
C ARG A 79 -10.47 -14.71 -11.71
N LEU A 80 -9.20 -14.89 -11.35
CA LEU A 80 -8.77 -14.78 -9.95
C LEU A 80 -9.09 -13.40 -9.39
N PHE A 81 -8.80 -12.33 -10.12
CA PHE A 81 -9.16 -10.98 -9.71
C PHE A 81 -10.67 -10.84 -9.51
N ALA A 82 -11.50 -11.28 -10.48
CA ALA A 82 -12.94 -11.18 -10.41
C ALA A 82 -13.51 -11.94 -9.19
N TYR A 83 -13.20 -13.22 -9.07
CA TYR A 83 -13.74 -14.08 -8.00
C TYR A 83 -13.24 -13.66 -6.61
N SER A 84 -11.97 -13.30 -6.48
CA SER A 84 -11.43 -12.76 -5.23
C SER A 84 -12.10 -11.44 -4.84
N SER A 85 -12.44 -10.57 -5.81
CA SER A 85 -13.18 -9.34 -5.55
C SER A 85 -14.61 -9.61 -5.10
N LEU A 86 -15.33 -10.50 -5.79
CA LEU A 86 -16.70 -10.87 -5.42
C LEU A 86 -16.75 -11.51 -4.02
N LEU A 87 -15.86 -12.46 -3.75
CA LEU A 87 -15.77 -13.09 -2.45
C LEU A 87 -15.35 -12.09 -1.35
N GLY A 88 -14.38 -11.23 -1.67
CA GLY A 88 -13.94 -10.15 -0.77
C GLY A 88 -15.05 -9.15 -0.46
N SER A 89 -15.96 -8.84 -1.41
CA SER A 89 -17.07 -7.96 -1.16
C SER A 89 -18.02 -8.54 -0.09
N ILE A 90 -18.27 -9.85 -0.15
CA ILE A 90 -19.10 -10.55 0.82
C ILE A 90 -18.45 -10.52 2.21
N PHE A 91 -17.16 -10.89 2.31
CA PHE A 91 -16.47 -10.89 3.60
C PHE A 91 -16.36 -9.49 4.21
N LEU A 92 -16.13 -8.45 3.38
CA LEU A 92 -16.06 -7.08 3.87
C LEU A 92 -17.44 -6.60 4.36
N ALA A 93 -18.50 -6.88 3.60
CA ALA A 93 -19.86 -6.54 4.02
C ALA A 93 -20.24 -7.23 5.35
N LEU A 94 -19.94 -8.53 5.48
CA LEU A 94 -20.20 -9.28 6.71
C LEU A 94 -19.34 -8.77 7.88
N ALA A 95 -18.08 -8.41 7.65
CA ALA A 95 -17.22 -7.84 8.68
C ALA A 95 -17.84 -6.55 9.26
N PHE A 96 -18.26 -5.62 8.40
CA PHE A 96 -18.88 -4.39 8.87
C PHE A 96 -20.32 -4.60 9.39
N LEU A 97 -21.01 -5.66 9.01
CA LEU A 97 -22.27 -6.08 9.64
C LEU A 97 -22.04 -6.49 11.10
N VAL A 98 -20.95 -7.20 11.39
CA VAL A 98 -20.57 -7.54 12.78
C VAL A 98 -20.41 -6.28 13.64
N LEU A 99 -19.69 -5.27 13.12
CA LEU A 99 -19.54 -3.99 13.82
C LEU A 99 -20.87 -3.25 13.99
N HIS A 100 -21.69 -3.24 12.94
CA HIS A 100 -23.01 -2.58 12.96
C HIS A 100 -23.97 -3.19 13.97
N ARG A 101 -23.93 -4.54 14.13
CA ARG A 101 -24.77 -5.27 15.05
C ARG A 101 -24.21 -5.35 16.48
N GLY A 102 -23.01 -4.84 16.71
CA GLY A 102 -22.33 -4.93 18.00
C GLY A 102 -22.00 -6.38 18.42
N TRP A 103 -21.78 -7.27 17.44
CA TRP A 103 -21.37 -8.64 17.72
C TRP A 103 -19.92 -8.71 18.20
N ASN A 104 -19.51 -9.87 18.70
CA ASN A 104 -18.15 -10.07 19.21
C ASN A 104 -17.07 -9.71 18.17
N ALA A 105 -16.11 -8.90 18.58
CA ALA A 105 -15.04 -8.37 17.70
C ALA A 105 -14.19 -9.46 17.02
N TRP A 106 -14.08 -10.67 17.60
CA TRP A 106 -13.40 -11.78 16.94
C TRP A 106 -14.02 -12.18 15.61
N TRP A 107 -15.34 -12.06 15.44
CA TRP A 107 -16.00 -12.31 14.16
C TRP A 107 -15.58 -11.26 13.12
N PHE A 108 -15.48 -9.98 13.53
CA PHE A 108 -14.97 -8.92 12.66
C PHE A 108 -13.53 -9.23 12.22
N ILE A 109 -12.65 -9.57 13.16
CA ILE A 109 -11.23 -9.89 12.86
C ILE A 109 -11.12 -11.10 11.93
N GLY A 110 -11.89 -12.16 12.19
CA GLY A 110 -11.92 -13.36 11.34
C GLY A 110 -12.39 -13.07 9.91
N LEU A 111 -13.48 -12.33 9.75
CA LEU A 111 -14.02 -11.94 8.43
C LEU A 111 -13.08 -10.97 7.69
N LEU A 112 -12.47 -10.02 8.41
CA LEU A 112 -11.45 -9.14 7.86
C LEU A 112 -10.20 -9.95 7.43
N GLY A 113 -9.88 -11.02 8.16
CA GLY A 113 -8.82 -11.97 7.79
C GLY A 113 -9.13 -12.69 6.47
N LEU A 114 -10.32 -13.23 6.33
CA LEU A 114 -10.78 -13.88 5.10
C LEU A 114 -10.80 -12.90 3.92
N TYR A 115 -11.29 -11.68 4.14
CA TYR A 115 -11.21 -10.59 3.17
C TYR A 115 -9.76 -10.32 2.74
N SER A 116 -8.85 -10.17 3.69
CA SER A 116 -7.45 -9.83 3.43
C SER A 116 -6.71 -10.95 2.70
N LEU A 117 -6.99 -12.21 3.04
CA LEU A 117 -6.43 -13.38 2.35
C LEU A 117 -6.95 -13.48 0.90
N ALA A 118 -8.23 -13.25 0.67
CA ALA A 118 -8.83 -13.27 -0.67
C ALA A 118 -8.31 -12.12 -1.54
N CYS A 119 -8.15 -10.92 -0.96
CA CYS A 119 -7.83 -9.70 -1.70
C CYS A 119 -6.33 -9.35 -1.75
N GLY A 120 -5.48 -9.99 -0.94
CA GLY A 120 -4.04 -9.70 -0.89
C GLY A 120 -3.32 -9.78 -2.24
N PRO A 121 -3.56 -10.80 -3.10
CA PRO A 121 -2.87 -10.94 -4.38
C PRO A 121 -3.38 -10.03 -5.51
N MET A 122 -4.46 -9.27 -5.31
CA MET A 122 -5.18 -8.58 -6.40
C MET A 122 -4.33 -7.58 -7.19
N TRP A 123 -3.41 -6.89 -6.54
CA TRP A 123 -2.47 -5.99 -7.21
C TRP A 123 -1.60 -6.74 -8.23
N GLY A 124 -1.15 -7.94 -7.87
CA GLY A 124 -0.41 -8.83 -8.75
C GLY A 124 -1.24 -9.30 -9.95
N TYR A 125 -2.50 -9.68 -9.73
CA TYR A 125 -3.39 -10.09 -10.82
C TYR A 125 -3.63 -8.96 -11.83
N LEU A 126 -3.93 -7.74 -11.35
CA LEU A 126 -4.11 -6.58 -12.22
C LEU A 126 -2.83 -6.20 -12.96
N ALA A 127 -1.67 -6.32 -12.31
CA ALA A 127 -0.40 -6.11 -12.97
C ALA A 127 -0.17 -7.13 -14.09
N THR A 128 -0.43 -8.42 -13.85
CA THR A 128 -0.32 -9.50 -14.85
C THR A 128 -1.24 -9.24 -16.06
N VAL A 129 -2.52 -8.91 -15.81
CA VAL A 129 -3.47 -8.55 -16.89
C VAL A 129 -2.95 -7.35 -17.68
N SER A 130 -2.47 -6.33 -17.00
CA SER A 130 -1.97 -5.09 -17.63
C SER A 130 -0.75 -5.35 -18.53
N PHE A 131 0.24 -6.07 -18.02
CA PHE A 131 1.46 -6.38 -18.78
C PHE A 131 1.21 -7.31 -19.96
N THR A 132 0.19 -8.16 -19.88
CA THR A 132 -0.18 -9.07 -20.98
C THR A 132 -0.92 -8.34 -22.11
N HIS A 133 -1.80 -7.36 -21.77
CA HIS A 133 -2.76 -6.82 -22.75
C HIS A 133 -2.53 -5.36 -23.15
N LEU A 134 -1.71 -4.60 -22.42
CA LEU A 134 -1.44 -3.21 -22.77
C LEU A 134 -0.31 -3.10 -23.80
N ALA A 135 -0.57 -2.39 -24.89
CA ALA A 135 0.48 -2.02 -25.83
C ALA A 135 1.50 -1.10 -25.13
N LYS A 136 2.81 -1.39 -25.32
CA LYS A 136 3.90 -0.67 -24.64
C LYS A 136 3.64 -0.59 -23.12
N SER A 137 3.41 -1.75 -22.50
CA SER A 137 2.96 -1.89 -21.10
C SER A 137 3.80 -1.07 -20.11
N GLU A 138 5.12 -0.97 -20.30
CA GLU A 138 6.01 -0.14 -19.48
C GLU A 138 5.60 1.35 -19.43
N ARG A 139 5.09 1.88 -20.54
CA ARG A 139 4.63 3.28 -20.65
C ARG A 139 3.18 3.45 -20.24
N SER A 140 2.34 2.46 -20.51
CA SER A 140 0.88 2.53 -20.27
C SER A 140 0.50 2.12 -18.84
N PHE A 141 1.29 1.28 -18.18
CA PHE A 141 1.00 0.80 -16.82
C PHE A 141 0.86 1.92 -15.77
N PRO A 142 1.72 2.96 -15.73
CA PRO A 142 1.52 4.06 -14.78
C PRO A 142 0.16 4.74 -14.92
N PHE A 143 -0.35 4.91 -16.15
CA PHE A 143 -1.64 5.57 -16.39
C PHE A 143 -2.83 4.72 -15.91
N VAL A 144 -2.80 3.40 -16.07
CA VAL A 144 -3.87 2.56 -15.49
C VAL A 144 -3.74 2.50 -13.96
N ARG A 145 -2.52 2.53 -13.44
CA ARG A 145 -2.25 2.54 -11.99
C ARG A 145 -2.78 3.79 -11.29
N ILE A 146 -2.73 4.97 -11.95
CA ILE A 146 -3.31 6.22 -11.43
C ILE A 146 -4.81 6.04 -11.15
N GLY A 147 -5.51 5.19 -11.90
CA GLY A 147 -6.90 4.82 -11.61
C GLY A 147 -7.12 4.39 -10.15
N ALA A 148 -6.19 3.63 -9.59
CA ALA A 148 -6.30 3.19 -8.19
C ALA A 148 -6.15 4.33 -7.18
N THR A 149 -5.23 5.27 -7.43
CA THR A 149 -5.06 6.44 -6.57
C THR A 149 -6.28 7.37 -6.64
N LEU A 150 -6.82 7.58 -7.85
CA LEU A 150 -8.07 8.34 -8.03
C LEU A 150 -9.26 7.62 -7.38
N GLY A 151 -9.32 6.29 -7.49
CA GLY A 151 -10.33 5.48 -6.79
C GLY A 151 -10.26 5.66 -5.27
N TRP A 152 -9.05 5.60 -4.71
CA TRP A 152 -8.83 5.82 -3.28
C TRP A 152 -9.31 7.20 -2.83
N VAL A 153 -8.95 8.26 -3.55
CA VAL A 153 -9.43 9.63 -3.31
C VAL A 153 -10.97 9.68 -3.35
N SER A 154 -11.55 9.11 -4.41
CA SER A 154 -13.02 9.08 -4.57
C SER A 154 -13.70 8.34 -3.42
N GLY A 155 -13.11 7.24 -2.94
CA GLY A 155 -13.62 6.50 -1.78
C GLY A 155 -13.59 7.33 -0.50
N GLY A 156 -12.49 8.02 -0.24
CA GLY A 156 -12.34 8.90 0.93
C GLY A 156 -13.31 10.08 0.90
N LEU A 157 -13.45 10.74 -0.28
CA LEU A 157 -14.42 11.83 -0.47
C LEU A 157 -15.87 11.35 -0.33
N LEU A 158 -16.20 10.19 -0.90
CA LEU A 158 -17.53 9.57 -0.73
C LEU A 158 -17.84 9.34 0.74
N THR A 159 -16.91 8.76 1.49
CA THR A 159 -17.12 8.44 2.91
C THR A 159 -17.20 9.69 3.77
N GLY A 160 -16.28 10.66 3.61
CA GLY A 160 -16.25 11.85 4.44
C GLY A 160 -17.30 12.89 4.09
N LEU A 161 -17.46 13.23 2.78
CA LEU A 161 -18.28 14.37 2.35
C LEU A 161 -19.72 14.00 1.97
N VAL A 162 -19.93 12.78 1.45
CA VAL A 162 -21.26 12.37 0.95
C VAL A 162 -22.01 11.53 1.98
N LEU A 163 -21.34 10.51 2.52
CA LEU A 163 -21.95 9.59 3.47
C LEU A 163 -21.84 10.05 4.92
N HIS A 164 -20.95 11.00 5.21
CA HIS A 164 -20.63 11.45 6.57
C HIS A 164 -20.34 10.27 7.52
N ALA A 165 -19.60 9.27 7.01
CA ALA A 165 -19.44 7.96 7.62
C ALA A 165 -18.05 7.75 8.27
N ASP A 166 -17.33 8.83 8.62
CA ASP A 166 -16.00 8.77 9.24
C ASP A 166 -15.93 7.94 10.53
N SER A 167 -17.06 7.75 11.20
CA SER A 167 -17.18 6.98 12.43
C SER A 167 -18.34 5.97 12.40
N SER A 168 -18.78 5.58 11.20
CA SER A 168 -19.92 4.67 10.99
C SER A 168 -19.51 3.44 10.16
N PRO A 169 -20.03 2.25 10.50
CA PRO A 169 -19.88 1.05 9.68
C PRO A 169 -20.35 1.20 8.22
N LEU A 170 -21.11 2.24 7.89
CA LEU A 170 -21.54 2.57 6.53
C LEU A 170 -20.35 2.73 5.57
N ALA A 171 -19.21 3.24 6.04
CA ALA A 171 -17.96 3.31 5.28
C ALA A 171 -17.51 1.94 4.76
N GLY A 172 -17.67 0.90 5.57
CA GLY A 172 -17.34 -0.48 5.19
C GLY A 172 -18.30 -1.05 4.15
N TYR A 173 -19.59 -0.75 4.24
CA TYR A 173 -20.55 -1.16 3.21
C TYR A 173 -20.28 -0.46 1.87
N ALA A 174 -19.92 0.83 1.89
CA ALA A 174 -19.49 1.54 0.69
C ALA A 174 -18.25 0.88 0.08
N GLY A 175 -17.27 0.50 0.92
CA GLY A 175 -16.10 -0.26 0.50
C GLY A 175 -16.45 -1.63 -0.10
N ALA A 176 -17.42 -2.35 0.48
CA ALA A 176 -17.90 -3.63 -0.04
C ALA A 176 -18.57 -3.48 -1.40
N LEU A 177 -19.39 -2.43 -1.60
CA LEU A 177 -19.98 -2.11 -2.90
C LEU A 177 -18.91 -1.77 -3.94
N GLY A 178 -17.88 -0.99 -3.59
CA GLY A 178 -16.74 -0.74 -4.46
C GLY A 178 -16.00 -2.04 -4.83
N ARG A 179 -15.89 -2.97 -3.88
CA ARG A 179 -15.29 -4.29 -4.11
C ARG A 179 -16.15 -5.16 -5.04
N LEU A 180 -17.46 -5.13 -4.87
CA LEU A 180 -18.42 -5.79 -5.75
C LEU A 180 -18.28 -5.26 -7.18
N ALA A 181 -18.26 -3.94 -7.35
CA ALA A 181 -18.05 -3.31 -8.65
C ALA A 181 -16.72 -3.74 -9.30
N ALA A 182 -15.62 -3.79 -8.53
CA ALA A 182 -14.33 -4.31 -9.01
C ALA A 182 -14.45 -5.76 -9.50
N GLY A 183 -15.21 -6.59 -8.80
CA GLY A 183 -15.45 -7.99 -9.17
C GLY A 183 -16.23 -8.11 -10.49
N VAL A 184 -17.32 -7.35 -10.64
CA VAL A 184 -18.11 -7.31 -11.87
C VAL A 184 -17.27 -6.83 -13.06
N ILE A 185 -16.50 -5.75 -12.89
CA ILE A 185 -15.57 -5.26 -13.92
C ILE A 185 -14.50 -6.31 -14.22
N GLY A 186 -14.03 -7.04 -13.20
CA GLY A 186 -13.07 -8.14 -13.35
C GLY A 186 -13.54 -9.23 -14.31
N LEU A 187 -14.86 -9.48 -14.43
CA LEU A 187 -15.44 -10.41 -15.41
C LEU A 187 -15.33 -9.90 -16.86
N CYS A 188 -15.24 -8.57 -17.04
CA CYS A 188 -15.06 -7.92 -18.34
C CYS A 188 -13.59 -7.77 -18.75
N LEU A 189 -12.64 -8.12 -17.88
CA LEU A 189 -11.22 -8.06 -18.20
C LEU A 189 -10.85 -9.12 -19.26
N PRO A 190 -9.88 -8.82 -20.13
CA PRO A 190 -9.46 -9.76 -21.16
C PRO A 190 -8.88 -11.05 -20.53
N TYR A 191 -9.16 -12.17 -21.15
CA TYR A 191 -8.72 -13.47 -20.68
C TYR A 191 -7.18 -13.56 -20.64
N THR A 192 -6.63 -13.82 -19.46
CA THR A 192 -5.20 -13.86 -19.19
C THR A 192 -4.85 -15.25 -18.67
N PRO A 193 -4.53 -16.21 -19.56
CA PRO A 193 -4.30 -17.60 -19.19
C PRO A 193 -3.04 -17.76 -18.33
N PRO A 194 -2.98 -18.84 -17.52
CA PRO A 194 -1.77 -19.18 -16.78
C PRO A 194 -0.63 -19.54 -17.76
N LEU A 195 0.61 -19.18 -17.41
CA LEU A 195 1.78 -19.43 -18.26
C LEU A 195 2.21 -20.91 -18.28
N GLY A 196 1.64 -21.74 -17.41
CA GLY A 196 1.81 -23.20 -17.42
C GLY A 196 3.20 -23.72 -17.00
N LYS A 197 4.10 -22.87 -16.53
CA LYS A 197 5.43 -23.27 -16.08
C LYS A 197 5.36 -23.78 -14.64
N SER A 198 5.51 -25.10 -14.44
CA SER A 198 5.66 -25.66 -13.11
C SER A 198 6.99 -25.20 -12.50
N ARG A 199 6.93 -24.43 -11.42
CA ARG A 199 8.08 -24.10 -10.58
C ARG A 199 8.03 -24.97 -9.33
N SER A 200 9.19 -25.29 -8.76
CA SER A 200 9.24 -25.97 -7.47
C SER A 200 8.56 -25.09 -6.39
N TRP A 201 7.91 -25.70 -5.42
CA TRP A 201 7.29 -24.98 -4.29
C TRP A 201 8.26 -24.03 -3.59
N ARG A 202 9.53 -24.42 -3.50
CA ARG A 202 10.59 -23.61 -2.90
C ARG A 202 10.84 -22.32 -3.69
N SER A 203 10.87 -22.40 -5.01
CA SER A 203 11.00 -21.24 -5.91
C SER A 203 9.75 -20.38 -5.91
N LEU A 204 8.54 -20.99 -5.79
CA LEU A 204 7.27 -20.25 -5.69
C LEU A 204 7.15 -19.47 -4.38
N LEU A 205 7.64 -20.03 -3.28
CA LEU A 205 7.66 -19.39 -1.96
C LEU A 205 8.75 -18.33 -1.82
N GLY A 206 9.58 -18.11 -2.85
CA GLY A 206 10.56 -17.01 -2.86
C GLY A 206 11.70 -17.16 -1.85
N PHE A 207 11.92 -18.36 -1.27
CA PHE A 207 12.97 -18.58 -0.27
C PHE A 207 14.38 -18.29 -0.81
N ASP A 208 14.60 -18.40 -2.11
CA ASP A 208 15.90 -18.12 -2.72
C ASP A 208 16.25 -16.62 -2.60
N ALA A 209 15.25 -15.72 -2.52
CA ALA A 209 15.48 -14.29 -2.31
C ALA A 209 16.16 -13.96 -0.98
N PHE A 210 16.05 -14.82 0.05
CA PHE A 210 16.78 -14.62 1.30
C PHE A 210 18.29 -14.71 1.12
N THR A 211 18.78 -15.30 0.03
CA THR A 211 20.21 -15.29 -0.31
C THR A 211 20.75 -13.88 -0.59
N LEU A 212 19.87 -12.95 -1.02
CA LEU A 212 20.22 -11.55 -1.21
C LEU A 212 20.66 -10.88 0.09
N LEU A 213 20.15 -11.32 1.23
CA LEU A 213 20.54 -10.80 2.55
C LEU A 213 22.01 -11.11 2.91
N LYS A 214 22.67 -12.04 2.23
CA LYS A 214 24.10 -12.30 2.40
C LYS A 214 24.98 -11.16 1.88
N GLN A 215 24.45 -10.35 0.97
CA GLN A 215 25.16 -9.19 0.44
C GLN A 215 24.87 -7.97 1.33
N ARG A 216 25.91 -7.29 1.80
CA ARG A 216 25.80 -6.18 2.76
C ARG A 216 24.79 -5.12 2.34
N ASP A 217 24.89 -4.60 1.10
CA ASP A 217 24.03 -3.51 0.65
C ASP A 217 22.57 -3.93 0.52
N HIS A 218 22.29 -5.15 0.05
CA HIS A 218 20.94 -5.70 0.04
C HIS A 218 20.42 -5.95 1.46
N CYS A 219 21.25 -6.49 2.36
CA CYS A 219 20.86 -6.68 3.77
C CYS A 219 20.46 -5.34 4.41
N VAL A 220 21.33 -4.32 4.29
CA VAL A 220 21.02 -2.97 4.81
C VAL A 220 19.75 -2.41 4.21
N PHE A 221 19.57 -2.55 2.90
CA PHE A 221 18.36 -2.09 2.21
C PHE A 221 17.09 -2.78 2.74
N PHE A 222 17.07 -4.10 2.82
CA PHE A 222 15.89 -4.83 3.29
C PHE A 222 15.61 -4.61 4.78
N VAL A 223 16.64 -4.58 5.63
CA VAL A 223 16.49 -4.30 7.06
C VAL A 223 15.94 -2.89 7.28
N VAL A 224 16.52 -1.88 6.61
CA VAL A 224 16.01 -0.50 6.72
C VAL A 224 14.59 -0.41 6.17
N THR A 225 14.26 -1.10 5.08
CA THR A 225 12.88 -1.14 4.57
C THR A 225 11.91 -1.71 5.61
N ALA A 226 12.25 -2.81 6.27
CA ALA A 226 11.42 -3.39 7.32
C ALA A 226 11.24 -2.43 8.51
N LEU A 227 12.34 -1.86 9.02
CA LEU A 227 12.34 -0.90 10.13
C LEU A 227 11.56 0.38 9.80
N PHE A 228 11.74 0.92 8.60
CA PHE A 228 11.02 2.10 8.12
C PHE A 228 9.52 1.83 7.98
N SER A 229 9.13 0.62 7.59
CA SER A 229 7.72 0.25 7.44
C SER A 229 6.98 0.13 8.78
N ILE A 230 7.68 -0.02 9.91
CA ILE A 230 7.08 -0.02 11.25
C ILE A 230 6.34 1.31 11.54
N PRO A 231 7.01 2.48 11.54
CA PRO A 231 6.33 3.75 11.80
C PRO A 231 5.31 4.13 10.71
N LEU A 232 5.47 3.65 9.47
CA LEU A 232 4.51 3.92 8.41
C LEU A 232 3.12 3.35 8.70
N ALA A 233 3.01 2.28 9.48
CA ALA A 233 1.72 1.71 9.88
C ALA A 233 0.84 2.73 10.63
N ALA A 234 1.45 3.63 11.41
CA ALA A 234 0.73 4.67 12.14
C ALA A 234 -0.07 5.61 11.25
N PHE A 235 0.34 5.80 10.00
CA PHE A 235 -0.26 6.80 9.12
C PHE A 235 -1.76 6.58 8.91
N TYR A 236 -2.16 5.43 8.40
CA TYR A 236 -3.59 5.13 8.21
C TYR A 236 -4.32 4.78 9.50
N MET A 237 -3.59 4.32 10.53
CA MET A 237 -4.20 3.98 11.82
C MET A 237 -4.59 5.24 12.61
N PHE A 238 -3.73 6.23 12.66
CA PHE A 238 -3.82 7.28 13.68
C PHE A 238 -3.84 8.71 13.13
N SER A 239 -3.47 8.97 11.85
CA SER A 239 -3.66 10.32 11.29
C SER A 239 -5.13 10.74 11.22
N PRO A 240 -6.10 9.87 10.80
CA PRO A 240 -7.51 10.25 10.84
C PRO A 240 -8.05 10.45 12.27
N GLU A 241 -7.50 9.74 13.24
CA GLU A 241 -7.85 9.92 14.66
C GLU A 241 -7.39 11.27 15.17
N GLN A 242 -6.13 11.65 14.91
CA GLN A 242 -5.61 12.95 15.30
C GLN A 242 -6.37 14.09 14.61
N LEU A 243 -6.65 13.99 13.30
CA LEU A 243 -7.47 14.97 12.58
C LEU A 243 -8.80 15.19 13.28
N LYS A 244 -9.50 14.10 13.63
CA LYS A 244 -10.77 14.18 14.36
C LYS A 244 -10.61 14.82 15.75
N ALA A 245 -9.58 14.44 16.50
CA ALA A 245 -9.29 15.02 17.82
C ALA A 245 -8.97 16.52 17.74
N MET A 246 -8.41 16.98 16.61
CA MET A 246 -8.13 18.41 16.34
C MET A 246 -9.31 19.16 15.71
N GLY A 247 -10.51 18.54 15.61
CA GLY A 247 -11.73 19.19 15.16
C GLY A 247 -12.05 19.05 13.67
N ASP A 248 -11.33 18.19 12.93
CA ASP A 248 -11.71 17.87 11.54
C ASP A 248 -13.01 17.08 11.53
N THR A 249 -13.98 17.58 10.81
CA THR A 249 -15.31 16.95 10.64
C THR A 249 -15.32 15.86 9.59
N HIS A 250 -14.32 15.86 8.68
CA HIS A 250 -14.22 14.94 7.54
C HIS A 250 -12.82 14.31 7.40
N PRO A 251 -12.25 13.68 8.43
CA PRO A 251 -10.87 13.23 8.45
C PRO A 251 -10.55 12.25 7.32
N THR A 252 -11.50 11.40 6.92
CA THR A 252 -11.31 10.46 5.80
C THR A 252 -11.14 11.18 4.46
N ALA A 253 -11.90 12.28 4.24
CA ALA A 253 -11.73 13.12 3.06
C ALA A 253 -10.39 13.89 3.09
N THR A 254 -10.01 14.42 4.25
CA THR A 254 -8.73 15.14 4.44
C THR A 254 -7.53 14.24 4.13
N MET A 255 -7.60 12.95 4.43
CA MET A 255 -6.56 11.99 4.07
C MET A 255 -6.32 11.88 2.55
N ALA A 256 -7.26 12.31 1.70
CA ALA A 256 -7.09 12.34 0.25
C ALA A 256 -5.96 13.29 -0.22
N VAL A 257 -5.55 14.26 0.61
CA VAL A 257 -4.40 15.15 0.34
C VAL A 257 -3.11 14.34 0.14
N ALA A 258 -2.97 13.21 0.84
CA ALA A 258 -1.83 12.31 0.68
C ALA A 258 -1.75 11.73 -0.75
N GLN A 259 -2.88 11.34 -1.30
CA GLN A 259 -2.97 10.76 -2.65
C GLN A 259 -2.78 11.81 -3.75
N ALA A 260 -3.21 13.04 -3.53
CA ALA A 260 -2.93 14.13 -4.46
C ALA A 260 -1.42 14.34 -4.63
N SER A 261 -0.67 14.35 -3.53
CA SER A 261 0.80 14.45 -3.56
C SER A 261 1.46 13.20 -4.18
N GLU A 262 0.87 12.00 -4.01
CA GLU A 262 1.34 10.77 -4.64
C GLU A 262 1.25 10.85 -6.17
N ILE A 263 0.16 11.37 -6.72
CA ILE A 263 0.01 11.56 -8.18
C ILE A 263 1.13 12.45 -8.71
N VAL A 264 1.37 13.60 -8.06
CA VAL A 264 2.47 14.51 -8.45
C VAL A 264 3.82 13.80 -8.36
N ALA A 265 4.07 13.08 -7.29
CA ALA A 265 5.33 12.36 -7.09
C ALA A 265 5.54 11.27 -8.15
N LEU A 266 4.50 10.52 -8.55
CA LEU A 266 4.55 9.50 -9.60
C LEU A 266 4.94 10.10 -10.96
N LEU A 267 4.48 11.31 -11.27
CA LEU A 267 4.82 12.00 -12.52
C LEU A 267 6.28 12.45 -12.58
N ILE A 268 6.90 12.76 -11.43
CA ILE A 268 8.26 13.31 -11.38
C ILE A 268 9.32 12.30 -10.99
N VAL A 269 8.98 11.18 -10.33
CA VAL A 269 9.96 10.23 -9.77
C VAL A 269 10.91 9.68 -10.84
N GLY A 270 10.42 9.40 -12.04
CA GLY A 270 11.25 8.93 -13.15
C GLY A 270 12.34 9.93 -13.54
N SER A 271 12.01 11.23 -13.60
CA SER A 271 12.96 12.30 -13.88
C SER A 271 13.97 12.51 -12.75
N VAL A 272 13.53 12.35 -11.50
CA VAL A 272 14.41 12.41 -10.32
C VAL A 272 15.40 11.26 -10.33
N MET A 273 14.94 10.04 -10.58
CA MET A 273 15.80 8.84 -10.66
C MET A 273 16.77 8.86 -11.85
N ALA A 274 16.45 9.56 -12.91
CA ALA A 274 17.36 9.75 -14.04
C ALA A 274 18.52 10.71 -13.72
N ARG A 275 18.36 11.59 -12.73
CA ARG A 275 19.35 12.62 -12.36
C ARG A 275 20.08 12.33 -11.07
N LEU A 276 19.49 11.60 -10.15
CA LEU A 276 20.02 11.35 -8.82
C LEU A 276 20.34 9.86 -8.63
N ARG A 277 21.38 9.59 -7.83
CA ARG A 277 21.72 8.22 -7.43
C ARG A 277 20.63 7.64 -6.54
N VAL A 278 20.36 6.35 -6.67
CA VAL A 278 19.36 5.62 -5.87
C VAL A 278 19.52 5.88 -4.36
N LYS A 279 20.76 5.88 -3.84
CA LYS A 279 21.06 6.20 -2.44
C LYS A 279 20.49 7.56 -2.04
N VAL A 280 20.65 8.57 -2.87
CA VAL A 280 20.19 9.95 -2.59
C VAL A 280 18.66 10.00 -2.57
N VAL A 281 18.01 9.36 -3.54
CA VAL A 281 16.53 9.36 -3.60
C VAL A 281 15.93 8.64 -2.38
N LEU A 282 16.50 7.51 -1.97
CA LEU A 282 16.05 6.79 -0.77
C LEU A 282 16.29 7.61 0.51
N LEU A 283 17.44 8.29 0.64
CA LEU A 283 17.71 9.19 1.76
C LEU A 283 16.77 10.40 1.78
N MET A 284 16.47 11.00 0.61
CA MET A 284 15.45 12.06 0.53
C MET A 284 14.09 11.57 1.02
N ALA A 285 13.67 10.37 0.61
CA ALA A 285 12.41 9.78 1.04
C ALA A 285 12.36 9.55 2.56
N LEU A 286 13.44 9.03 3.15
CA LEU A 286 13.57 8.83 4.60
C LEU A 286 13.58 10.18 5.35
N GLY A 287 14.34 11.16 4.87
CA GLY A 287 14.41 12.50 5.47
C GLY A 287 13.07 13.23 5.44
N LEU A 288 12.39 13.22 4.28
CA LEU A 288 11.03 13.78 4.15
C LEU A 288 10.02 13.03 5.02
N SER A 289 10.19 11.71 5.20
CA SER A 289 9.32 10.93 6.09
C SER A 289 9.55 11.28 7.56
N ALA A 290 10.77 11.51 7.99
CA ALA A 290 11.05 12.02 9.33
C ALA A 290 10.45 13.41 9.52
N LEU A 291 10.62 14.31 8.54
CA LEU A 291 10.04 15.66 8.55
C LEU A 291 8.51 15.62 8.68
N ARG A 292 7.80 14.82 7.87
CA ARG A 292 6.33 14.77 7.91
C ARG A 292 5.80 14.31 9.28
N PHE A 293 6.46 13.33 9.92
CA PHE A 293 6.06 12.87 11.26
C PHE A 293 6.44 13.89 12.33
N SER A 294 7.54 14.63 12.16
CA SER A 294 7.87 15.78 13.01
C SER A 294 6.83 16.89 12.90
N LEU A 295 6.29 17.15 11.69
CA LEU A 295 5.19 18.11 11.50
C LEU A 295 3.90 17.65 12.20
N SER A 296 3.60 16.34 12.15
CA SER A 296 2.45 15.76 12.88
C SER A 296 2.63 15.85 14.40
N ALA A 297 3.86 15.65 14.90
CA ALA A 297 4.21 15.84 16.30
C ALA A 297 4.04 17.31 16.70
N TYR A 298 4.57 18.23 15.89
CA TYR A 298 4.45 19.67 16.15
C TYR A 298 3.00 20.14 16.16
N ALA A 299 2.16 19.62 15.26
CA ALA A 299 0.72 19.87 15.29
C ALA A 299 0.10 19.48 16.63
N GLY A 300 0.47 18.32 17.18
CA GLY A 300 0.01 17.84 18.49
C GLY A 300 0.53 18.70 19.66
N LEU A 301 1.70 19.36 19.50
CA LEU A 301 2.25 20.25 20.51
C LEU A 301 1.54 21.61 20.54
N VAL A 302 1.34 22.21 19.35
CA VAL A 302 0.81 23.58 19.24
C VAL A 302 -0.71 23.65 19.04
N GLY A 303 -1.38 22.52 18.82
CA GLY A 303 -2.83 22.45 18.59
C GLY A 303 -3.27 22.98 17.22
N VAL A 304 -2.37 23.15 16.25
CA VAL A 304 -2.67 23.71 14.92
C VAL A 304 -2.73 22.59 13.87
N ILE A 305 -3.93 22.25 13.43
CA ILE A 305 -4.22 21.16 12.48
C ILE A 305 -3.47 21.28 11.14
N GLY A 306 -3.20 22.51 10.68
CA GLY A 306 -2.51 22.77 9.41
C GLY A 306 -1.14 22.08 9.29
N TRP A 307 -0.40 21.95 10.39
CA TRP A 307 0.88 21.22 10.40
C TRP A 307 0.70 19.72 10.18
N HIS A 308 -0.38 19.13 10.73
CA HIS A 308 -0.68 17.73 10.48
C HIS A 308 -1.11 17.47 9.04
N ILE A 309 -1.95 18.35 8.47
CA ILE A 309 -2.36 18.28 7.06
C ILE A 309 -1.15 18.43 6.13
N LEU A 310 -0.20 19.31 6.44
CA LEU A 310 1.05 19.43 5.70
C LEU A 310 1.88 18.15 5.77
N GLY A 311 1.98 17.54 6.95
CA GLY A 311 2.61 16.22 7.13
C GLY A 311 1.92 15.12 6.31
N ILE A 312 0.59 15.10 6.27
CA ILE A 312 -0.20 14.20 5.43
C ILE A 312 0.11 14.45 3.94
N GLY A 313 0.19 15.71 3.52
CA GLY A 313 0.51 16.09 2.15
C GLY A 313 1.89 15.61 1.67
N LEU A 314 2.87 15.47 2.56
CA LEU A 314 4.19 14.91 2.22
C LEU A 314 4.18 13.38 2.02
N HIS A 315 3.11 12.68 2.44
CA HIS A 315 3.06 11.21 2.40
C HIS A 315 3.32 10.64 1.01
N GLY A 316 2.61 11.13 0.00
CA GLY A 316 2.70 10.59 -1.35
C GLY A 316 4.09 10.72 -1.94
N VAL A 317 4.78 11.85 -1.68
CA VAL A 317 6.17 12.06 -2.13
C VAL A 317 7.10 11.06 -1.46
N CYS A 318 7.01 10.92 -0.12
CA CYS A 318 7.85 9.99 0.63
C CYS A 318 7.64 8.54 0.18
N TYR A 319 6.37 8.13 0.04
CA TYR A 319 5.98 6.79 -0.35
C TYR A 319 6.49 6.45 -1.76
N THR A 320 6.22 7.31 -2.72
CA THR A 320 6.62 7.12 -4.12
C THR A 320 8.13 7.09 -4.25
N PHE A 321 8.84 8.05 -3.66
CA PHE A 321 10.30 8.13 -3.76
C PHE A 321 10.99 6.93 -3.10
N TYR A 322 10.42 6.38 -2.02
CA TYR A 322 10.99 5.19 -1.40
C TYR A 322 10.65 3.92 -2.19
N PHE A 323 9.36 3.59 -2.31
CA PHE A 323 8.95 2.28 -2.78
C PHE A 323 9.08 2.08 -4.29
N ILE A 324 8.84 3.10 -5.11
CA ILE A 324 9.08 2.99 -6.55
C ILE A 324 10.58 2.90 -6.83
N THR A 325 11.39 3.70 -6.14
CA THR A 325 12.86 3.62 -6.28
C THR A 325 13.38 2.26 -5.80
N ALA A 326 12.85 1.71 -4.71
CA ALA A 326 13.19 0.38 -4.20
C ALA A 326 12.89 -0.72 -5.23
N GLN A 327 11.73 -0.69 -5.86
CA GLN A 327 11.34 -1.66 -6.89
C GLN A 327 12.28 -1.60 -8.11
N VAL A 328 12.56 -0.40 -8.61
CA VAL A 328 13.47 -0.20 -9.75
C VAL A 328 14.90 -0.58 -9.40
N PHE A 329 15.35 -0.26 -8.17
CA PHE A 329 16.66 -0.64 -7.68
C PHE A 329 16.86 -2.16 -7.71
N LEU A 330 15.91 -2.92 -7.18
CA LEU A 330 15.98 -4.38 -7.17
C LEU A 330 15.95 -4.96 -8.58
N ASP A 331 15.09 -4.43 -9.46
CA ASP A 331 14.99 -4.89 -10.84
C ASP A 331 16.31 -4.76 -11.61
N ARG A 332 17.06 -3.70 -11.34
CA ARG A 332 18.36 -3.42 -11.98
C ARG A 332 19.55 -4.17 -11.36
N ARG A 333 19.45 -4.54 -10.09
CA ARG A 333 20.57 -5.10 -9.31
C ARG A 333 20.51 -6.59 -9.06
N VAL A 334 19.38 -7.21 -9.39
CA VAL A 334 19.17 -8.64 -9.18
C VAL A 334 19.09 -9.35 -10.53
N ASP A 335 19.67 -10.55 -10.61
CA ASP A 335 19.62 -11.39 -11.80
C ASP A 335 18.18 -11.61 -12.28
N ALA A 336 17.98 -11.65 -13.60
CA ALA A 336 16.65 -11.74 -14.21
C ALA A 336 15.80 -12.90 -13.66
N GLY A 337 16.45 -14.05 -13.33
CA GLY A 337 15.77 -15.21 -12.75
C GLY A 337 15.29 -15.01 -11.30
N MET A 338 15.80 -14.03 -10.57
CA MET A 338 15.47 -13.76 -9.17
C MET A 338 14.63 -12.49 -8.97
N ARG A 339 14.39 -11.69 -10.02
CA ARG A 339 13.67 -10.41 -9.91
C ARG A 339 12.31 -10.54 -9.22
N GLY A 340 11.50 -11.49 -9.62
CA GLY A 340 10.20 -11.73 -9.01
C GLY A 340 10.29 -12.08 -7.52
N GLN A 341 11.26 -12.91 -7.14
CA GLN A 341 11.48 -13.28 -5.74
C GLN A 341 12.01 -12.09 -4.91
N ALA A 342 12.88 -11.25 -5.47
CA ALA A 342 13.38 -10.05 -4.82
C ALA A 342 12.26 -9.02 -4.58
N GLN A 343 11.35 -8.83 -5.55
CA GLN A 343 10.15 -8.01 -5.38
C GLN A 343 9.20 -8.61 -4.33
N GLY A 344 9.07 -9.94 -4.29
CA GLY A 344 8.32 -10.65 -3.24
C GLY A 344 8.90 -10.41 -1.86
N LEU A 345 10.23 -10.46 -1.70
CA LEU A 345 10.91 -10.15 -0.43
C LEU A 345 10.72 -8.68 -0.03
N LEU A 346 10.76 -7.75 -1.01
CA LEU A 346 10.45 -6.35 -0.75
C LEU A 346 9.02 -6.18 -0.23
N ALA A 347 8.04 -6.81 -0.87
CA ALA A 347 6.64 -6.77 -0.44
C ALA A 347 6.46 -7.41 0.94
N PHE A 348 7.13 -8.55 1.21
CA PHE A 348 7.13 -9.19 2.52
C PHE A 348 7.63 -8.23 3.61
N MET A 349 8.74 -7.53 3.39
CA MET A 349 9.32 -6.60 4.37
C MET A 349 8.49 -5.32 4.52
N SER A 350 8.00 -4.74 3.41
CA SER A 350 7.36 -3.43 3.39
C SER A 350 5.85 -3.45 3.63
N SER A 351 5.15 -4.51 3.25
CA SER A 351 3.69 -4.61 3.35
C SER A 351 3.23 -5.71 4.31
N GLY A 352 4.11 -6.67 4.62
CA GLY A 352 3.86 -7.75 5.57
C GLY A 352 4.53 -7.47 6.92
N PHE A 353 5.77 -7.91 7.07
CA PHE A 353 6.48 -7.97 8.35
C PHE A 353 6.59 -6.60 9.05
N GLY A 354 7.04 -5.55 8.34
CA GLY A 354 7.17 -4.21 8.93
C GLY A 354 5.85 -3.67 9.47
N PRO A 355 4.79 -3.56 8.65
CA PRO A 355 3.49 -3.07 9.12
C PRO A 355 2.80 -3.99 10.14
N PHE A 356 3.03 -5.31 10.11
CA PHE A 356 2.51 -6.23 11.13
C PHE A 356 3.05 -5.87 12.53
N ILE A 357 4.37 -5.73 12.66
CA ILE A 357 5.00 -5.27 13.90
C ILE A 357 4.59 -3.83 14.18
N GLY A 358 4.54 -3.00 13.14
CA GLY A 358 4.20 -1.58 13.22
C GLY A 358 2.82 -1.36 13.83
N ALA A 359 1.80 -2.10 13.42
CA ALA A 359 0.46 -1.99 14.00
C ALA A 359 0.46 -2.24 15.51
N ARG A 360 1.23 -3.23 15.98
CA ARG A 360 1.35 -3.54 17.41
C ARG A 360 2.12 -2.47 18.17
N VAL A 361 3.26 -2.03 17.62
CA VAL A 361 4.12 -1.00 18.23
C VAL A 361 3.39 0.35 18.28
N CYS A 362 2.82 0.78 17.14
CA CYS A 362 2.10 2.06 17.06
C CYS A 362 0.84 2.04 17.93
N GLY A 363 0.12 0.91 18.01
CA GLY A 363 -1.01 0.76 18.90
C GLY A 363 -0.61 0.88 20.38
N TRP A 364 0.50 0.26 20.78
CA TRP A 364 1.04 0.39 22.14
C TRP A 364 1.47 1.83 22.44
N LEU A 365 2.23 2.48 21.54
CA LEU A 365 2.65 3.87 21.70
C LEU A 365 1.44 4.81 21.84
N ARG A 366 0.41 4.63 21.01
CA ARG A 366 -0.81 5.42 21.08
C ARG A 366 -1.49 5.27 22.44
N ASN A 367 -1.66 4.04 22.91
CA ASN A 367 -2.35 3.77 24.18
C ASN A 367 -1.54 4.24 25.41
N HIS A 368 -0.22 4.37 25.27
CA HIS A 368 0.65 4.81 26.35
C HIS A 368 0.79 6.33 26.42
N PHE A 369 0.82 7.04 25.28
CA PHE A 369 1.13 8.46 25.24
C PHE A 369 -0.06 9.35 24.92
N VAL A 370 -1.07 8.84 24.20
CA VAL A 370 -2.20 9.67 23.75
C VAL A 370 -3.38 9.45 24.68
N GLU A 371 -3.69 10.47 25.45
CA GLU A 371 -4.90 10.59 26.25
C GLU A 371 -6.10 10.96 25.38
N ASP A 372 -7.31 10.94 25.94
CA ASP A 372 -8.49 11.39 25.24
C ASP A 372 -8.38 12.89 24.89
N GLY A 373 -8.47 13.20 23.59
CA GLY A 373 -8.32 14.54 23.05
C GLY A 373 -7.00 14.75 22.29
N VAL A 374 -6.41 15.95 22.42
CA VAL A 374 -5.20 16.37 21.68
C VAL A 374 -3.89 16.08 22.41
N GLY A 375 -3.94 15.65 23.65
CA GLY A 375 -2.76 15.37 24.48
C GLY A 375 -1.95 14.17 23.95
N GLY A 376 -0.63 14.25 24.11
CA GLY A 376 0.28 13.12 23.83
C GLY A 376 0.67 12.87 22.38
N TRP A 377 -0.01 13.45 21.38
CA TRP A 377 0.33 13.31 19.97
C TRP A 377 1.76 13.74 19.64
N PHE A 378 2.29 14.73 20.37
CA PHE A 378 3.69 15.15 20.24
C PHE A 378 4.66 13.99 20.51
N HIS A 379 4.48 13.28 21.60
CA HIS A 379 5.33 12.14 21.97
C HIS A 379 5.15 10.97 20.99
N PHE A 380 3.90 10.67 20.65
CA PHE A 380 3.59 9.59 19.71
C PHE A 380 4.31 9.76 18.35
N TRP A 381 4.06 10.88 17.67
CA TRP A 381 4.68 11.11 16.36
C TRP A 381 6.17 11.43 16.46
N GLY A 382 6.62 12.05 17.56
CA GLY A 382 8.03 12.35 17.81
C GLY A 382 8.89 11.10 17.92
N ILE A 383 8.40 10.07 18.61
CA ILE A 383 9.07 8.76 18.69
C ILE A 383 9.15 8.12 17.30
N LEU A 384 8.05 8.12 16.55
CA LEU A 384 8.02 7.55 15.20
C LEU A 384 8.93 8.32 14.22
N ALA A 385 8.98 9.65 14.32
CA ALA A 385 9.93 10.47 13.56
C ALA A 385 11.38 10.12 13.90
N SER A 386 11.69 9.90 15.18
CA SER A 386 13.03 9.49 15.66
C SER A 386 13.41 8.11 15.13
N MET A 387 12.47 7.16 15.10
CA MET A 387 12.70 5.83 14.48
C MET A 387 13.09 5.97 13.01
N ILE A 388 12.42 6.83 12.25
CA ILE A 388 12.76 7.08 10.84
C ILE A 388 14.11 7.79 10.70
N ALA A 389 14.43 8.75 11.58
CA ALA A 389 15.72 9.41 11.59
C ALA A 389 16.86 8.41 11.86
N VAL A 390 16.66 7.44 12.74
CA VAL A 390 17.61 6.33 12.94
C VAL A 390 17.76 5.49 11.67
N CYS A 391 16.66 5.16 10.98
CA CYS A 391 16.70 4.47 9.69
C CYS A 391 17.52 5.28 8.64
N PHE A 392 17.31 6.59 8.60
CA PHE A 392 18.07 7.49 7.72
C PHE A 392 19.57 7.41 8.02
N VAL A 393 19.98 7.51 9.28
CA VAL A 393 21.40 7.44 9.68
C VAL A 393 22.00 6.06 9.36
N ILE A 394 21.30 4.96 9.71
CA ILE A 394 21.73 3.61 9.40
C ILE A 394 21.96 3.47 7.88
N PHE A 395 20.99 3.89 7.07
CA PHE A 395 21.11 3.79 5.62
C PHE A 395 22.23 4.68 5.07
N ALA A 396 22.36 5.91 5.55
CA ALA A 396 23.41 6.83 5.11
C ALA A 396 24.82 6.28 5.35
N VAL A 397 25.04 5.67 6.53
CA VAL A 397 26.35 5.16 6.97
C VAL A 397 26.64 3.77 6.41
N MET A 398 25.68 2.85 6.48
CA MET A 398 25.92 1.44 6.21
C MET A 398 25.75 1.05 4.74
N TYR A 399 24.86 1.74 3.98
CA TYR A 399 24.66 1.47 2.55
C TYR A 399 25.75 2.15 1.73
N ARG A 400 26.55 1.36 1.04
CA ARG A 400 27.72 1.86 0.26
C ARG A 400 27.41 2.13 -1.20
N GLY A 401 26.39 1.47 -1.78
CA GLY A 401 26.04 1.59 -3.20
C GLY A 401 26.96 0.79 -4.12
N LEU A 402 27.74 -0.15 -3.58
CA LEU A 402 28.66 -0.98 -4.37
C LEU A 402 27.89 -2.01 -5.18
N GLY A 403 28.19 -2.13 -6.48
CA GLY A 403 27.62 -3.13 -7.38
C GLY A 403 27.99 -4.56 -7.00
N VAL A 404 27.22 -5.53 -7.50
CA VAL A 404 27.56 -6.95 -7.44
C VAL A 404 28.79 -7.20 -8.30
N GLY A 405 29.93 -7.56 -7.68
CA GLY A 405 31.20 -7.83 -8.36
C GLY A 405 32.00 -6.54 -8.63
N GLY A 406 33.09 -6.40 -7.92
CA GLY A 406 34.15 -5.39 -7.88
C GLY A 406 34.52 -4.50 -9.09
N ASN A 407 33.66 -4.30 -10.07
CA ASN A 407 33.83 -3.36 -11.18
C ASN A 407 32.86 -2.20 -11.10
N SER A 408 33.13 -1.29 -10.16
CA SER A 408 32.19 -0.24 -9.71
C SER A 408 32.31 1.10 -10.43
N GLN A 409 32.74 1.17 -11.70
CA GLN A 409 32.94 2.48 -12.35
C GLN A 409 31.98 2.83 -13.50
N HIS A 410 31.06 1.96 -13.95
CA HIS A 410 30.30 2.28 -15.17
C HIS A 410 28.77 2.25 -15.08
N ILE A 411 28.14 1.95 -13.93
CA ILE A 411 26.66 1.83 -13.85
C ILE A 411 26.00 3.03 -13.16
N ASP A 412 26.75 3.87 -12.45
CA ASP A 412 26.22 5.07 -11.79
C ASP A 412 26.21 6.33 -12.69
N GLN A 413 26.56 6.23 -13.99
CA GLN A 413 26.69 7.38 -14.91
C GLN A 413 25.74 7.35 -16.11
N LYS A 414 24.66 6.56 -16.09
CA LYS A 414 23.59 6.70 -17.11
C LYS A 414 22.22 6.63 -16.49
#